data_c093545eecdb4037b1a458c0ac5368fb
#
_entry.id   c093545eecdb4037b1a458c0ac5368fb
#
_cell.length_a   1.000
_cell.length_b   1.000
_cell.length_c   1.000
_cell.angle_alpha   90.00
_cell.angle_beta   90.00
_cell.angle_gamma   90.00
#
_symmetry.space_group_name_H-M   'P 1'
#
loop_
_entity.id
_entity.type
_entity.pdbx_description
1 polymer ?
#
loop_
_entity_poly.entity_id
_entity_poly.type
_entity_poly.pdbx_seq_one_letter_code
_entity_poly.pdbx_strand_id
1 'polypeptide(L)'
;MRVERIILSGILKNDSYRRKALPHLHEEYFHDKKELNIFSIVNKHISKYKSAPVKDELLTEVQTIQMTDKDVEDCQVIASDLFDIETSDEQWLLEKTEKWCQEKSVYNAVMESISIIDGSVDKNKNTIPDILKQALAVTFKIELGHDYIEDADARFEYYNKKDEKKIPFGIDLFNKVTRGGIASKTLNVVMAGTNVGKSFFMTDFASHCLANQKNVLYITLEMSEEELARRIDANLLNIKINELDEVPTTLLQKKLEEKSRNIKGKLIFKEFPTGRGSAADFNKLLDELELKKGFKPDILFVDYINICASSTLASRFKADKYLYIKTIAEELRGLAVEKDIPIFTATQTNREGYGDSDPDLTNTSESWGLPATADFMFAMMTDDQLEELSQFRIKQLKNRYNRKDSNKRFCIGYDLMKMRLFDVDDSNVGSVSTGEEGETPSNGSSFLQKKKTLDFSGISV
;
A
#
# COMPACT_ATOMS: atom_id res chain seq x y z
N MET A 1 -18.68 -20.30 -34.47
CA MET A 1 -19.70 -19.93 -33.43
C MET A 1 -19.25 -18.65 -32.77
N ARG A 2 -20.16 -17.71 -32.50
CA ARG A 2 -19.82 -16.43 -31.83
C ARG A 2 -19.62 -16.67 -30.32
N VAL A 3 -18.65 -15.96 -29.74
CA VAL A 3 -18.30 -16.09 -28.31
C VAL A 3 -19.50 -15.72 -27.42
N GLU A 4 -20.26 -14.71 -27.79
CA GLU A 4 -21.46 -14.24 -27.10
C GLU A 4 -22.48 -15.38 -26.88
N ARG A 5 -22.69 -16.23 -27.89
CA ARG A 5 -23.60 -17.38 -27.78
C ARG A 5 -23.10 -18.47 -26.85
N ILE A 6 -21.78 -18.70 -26.81
CA ILE A 6 -21.16 -19.67 -25.89
C ILE A 6 -21.33 -19.15 -24.45
N ILE A 7 -21.12 -17.84 -24.22
CA ILE A 7 -21.33 -17.19 -22.93
C ILE A 7 -22.78 -17.32 -22.48
N LEU A 8 -23.75 -16.98 -23.35
CA LEU A 8 -25.18 -17.10 -23.04
C LEU A 8 -25.59 -18.53 -22.71
N SER A 9 -25.12 -19.51 -23.49
CA SER A 9 -25.34 -20.94 -23.22
C SER A 9 -24.76 -21.35 -21.86
N GLY A 10 -23.55 -20.91 -21.53
CA GLY A 10 -22.94 -21.14 -20.23
C GLY A 10 -23.76 -20.59 -19.06
N ILE A 11 -24.29 -19.36 -19.18
CA ILE A 11 -25.17 -18.74 -18.16
C ILE A 11 -26.44 -19.57 -17.95
N LEU A 12 -27.02 -20.11 -19.02
CA LEU A 12 -28.23 -20.91 -18.95
C LEU A 12 -28.01 -22.28 -18.31
N LYS A 13 -26.89 -22.96 -18.61
CA LYS A 13 -26.64 -24.35 -18.28
C LYS A 13 -25.79 -24.60 -17.03
N ASN A 14 -24.85 -23.69 -16.69
CA ASN A 14 -23.89 -23.90 -15.61
C ASN A 14 -24.09 -22.88 -14.49
N ASP A 15 -24.53 -23.36 -13.31
CA ASP A 15 -24.80 -22.50 -12.15
C ASP A 15 -23.53 -21.89 -11.55
N SER A 16 -22.46 -22.67 -11.47
CA SER A 16 -21.16 -22.22 -10.97
C SER A 16 -20.57 -21.11 -11.87
N TYR A 17 -20.55 -21.35 -13.16
CA TYR A 17 -20.10 -20.36 -14.14
C TYR A 17 -20.96 -19.10 -14.10
N ARG A 18 -22.28 -19.24 -14.05
CA ARG A 18 -23.23 -18.11 -13.97
C ARG A 18 -22.94 -17.20 -12.79
N ARG A 19 -22.73 -17.77 -11.60
CA ARG A 19 -22.42 -16.98 -10.38
C ARG A 19 -21.13 -16.19 -10.52
N LYS A 20 -20.12 -16.74 -11.20
CA LYS A 20 -18.82 -16.09 -11.39
C LYS A 20 -18.81 -15.08 -12.54
N ALA A 21 -19.50 -15.37 -13.63
CA ALA A 21 -19.44 -14.56 -14.84
C ALA A 21 -20.48 -13.41 -14.89
N LEU A 22 -21.73 -13.70 -14.44
CA LEU A 22 -22.86 -12.77 -14.59
C LEU A 22 -22.63 -11.39 -13.97
N PRO A 23 -21.98 -11.23 -12.78
CA PRO A 23 -21.71 -9.91 -12.21
C PRO A 23 -20.83 -9.01 -13.08
N HIS A 24 -20.08 -9.58 -14.03
CA HIS A 24 -19.16 -8.85 -14.91
C HIS A 24 -19.70 -8.64 -16.31
N LEU A 25 -20.90 -9.15 -16.60
CA LEU A 25 -21.54 -9.03 -17.89
C LEU A 25 -22.49 -7.82 -17.90
N HIS A 26 -22.24 -6.90 -18.81
CA HIS A 26 -23.04 -5.71 -19.01
C HIS A 26 -23.76 -5.73 -20.35
N GLU A 27 -24.96 -5.15 -20.44
CA GLU A 27 -25.76 -5.08 -21.67
C GLU A 27 -24.98 -4.41 -22.80
N GLU A 28 -24.18 -3.39 -22.48
CA GLU A 28 -23.35 -2.63 -23.42
C GLU A 28 -22.24 -3.43 -24.13
N TYR A 29 -21.94 -4.65 -23.63
CA TYR A 29 -20.96 -5.53 -24.28
C TYR A 29 -21.56 -6.32 -25.46
N PHE A 30 -22.89 -6.43 -25.52
CA PHE A 30 -23.60 -7.14 -26.58
C PHE A 30 -23.99 -6.18 -27.70
N HIS A 31 -23.22 -6.16 -28.80
CA HIS A 31 -23.46 -5.24 -29.91
C HIS A 31 -24.59 -5.72 -30.86
N ASP A 32 -24.85 -7.03 -30.89
CA ASP A 32 -25.97 -7.60 -31.66
C ASP A 32 -27.26 -7.46 -30.88
N LYS A 33 -28.24 -6.78 -31.44
CA LYS A 33 -29.54 -6.50 -30.76
C LYS A 33 -30.26 -7.76 -30.34
N LYS A 34 -30.15 -8.87 -31.08
CA LYS A 34 -30.82 -10.12 -30.76
C LYS A 34 -30.18 -10.80 -29.56
N GLU A 35 -28.85 -10.87 -29.50
CA GLU A 35 -28.09 -11.40 -28.38
C GLU A 35 -28.23 -10.53 -27.11
N LEU A 36 -28.26 -9.19 -27.30
CA LEU A 36 -28.56 -8.22 -26.22
C LEU A 36 -29.95 -8.48 -25.60
N ASN A 37 -31.00 -8.64 -26.43
CA ASN A 37 -32.34 -8.88 -25.95
C ASN A 37 -32.44 -10.20 -25.18
N ILE A 38 -31.80 -11.25 -25.68
CA ILE A 38 -31.74 -12.54 -24.99
C ILE A 38 -31.03 -12.39 -23.65
N PHE A 39 -29.86 -11.72 -23.62
CA PHE A 39 -29.15 -11.46 -22.37
C PHE A 39 -29.98 -10.66 -21.37
N SER A 40 -30.66 -9.59 -21.81
CA SER A 40 -31.51 -8.78 -20.94
C SER A 40 -32.67 -9.60 -20.32
N ILE A 41 -33.32 -10.49 -21.11
CA ILE A 41 -34.35 -11.41 -20.60
C ILE A 41 -33.76 -12.34 -19.55
N VAL A 42 -32.66 -13.02 -19.88
CA VAL A 42 -32.01 -13.99 -18.99
C VAL A 42 -31.58 -13.30 -17.69
N ASN A 43 -30.99 -12.11 -17.77
CA ASN A 43 -30.54 -11.35 -16.60
C ASN A 43 -31.73 -10.90 -15.72
N LYS A 44 -32.82 -10.43 -16.31
CA LYS A 44 -34.06 -10.09 -15.58
C LYS A 44 -34.68 -11.30 -14.89
N HIS A 45 -34.76 -12.44 -15.60
CA HIS A 45 -35.26 -13.69 -15.04
C HIS A 45 -34.44 -14.14 -13.84
N ILE A 46 -33.08 -14.18 -13.97
CA ILE A 46 -32.19 -14.56 -12.88
C ILE A 46 -32.30 -13.59 -11.69
N SER A 47 -32.39 -12.28 -11.95
CA SER A 47 -32.57 -11.28 -10.92
C SER A 47 -33.84 -11.51 -10.08
N LYS A 48 -34.93 -11.91 -10.73
CA LYS A 48 -36.23 -12.12 -10.12
C LYS A 48 -36.34 -13.49 -9.43
N TYR A 49 -35.98 -14.55 -10.11
CA TYR A 49 -36.22 -15.92 -9.68
C TYR A 49 -34.99 -16.64 -9.10
N LYS A 50 -33.82 -16.02 -9.18
CA LYS A 50 -32.51 -16.55 -8.72
C LYS A 50 -32.05 -17.85 -9.40
N SER A 51 -32.70 -18.20 -10.52
CA SER A 51 -32.40 -19.34 -11.37
C SER A 51 -32.41 -18.95 -12.84
N ALA A 52 -31.70 -19.67 -13.70
CA ALA A 52 -31.78 -19.47 -15.14
C ALA A 52 -33.12 -19.97 -15.68
N PRO A 53 -33.70 -19.32 -16.71
CA PRO A 53 -34.91 -19.80 -17.35
C PRO A 53 -34.64 -21.13 -18.09
N VAL A 54 -35.63 -22.02 -18.06
CA VAL A 54 -35.64 -23.19 -18.93
C VAL A 54 -36.03 -22.79 -20.36
N LYS A 55 -35.84 -23.72 -21.31
CA LYS A 55 -36.05 -23.45 -22.74
C LYS A 55 -37.39 -22.80 -23.04
N ASP A 56 -38.50 -23.43 -22.54
CA ASP A 56 -39.85 -22.96 -22.81
C ASP A 56 -40.16 -21.58 -22.16
N GLU A 57 -39.61 -21.33 -20.98
CA GLU A 57 -39.73 -20.03 -20.30
C GLU A 57 -39.01 -18.94 -21.12
N LEU A 58 -37.78 -19.21 -21.57
CA LEU A 58 -37.02 -18.24 -22.39
C LEU A 58 -37.74 -17.94 -23.71
N LEU A 59 -38.25 -18.98 -24.40
CA LEU A 59 -38.96 -18.81 -25.67
C LEU A 59 -40.28 -18.03 -25.48
N THR A 60 -40.95 -18.24 -24.35
CA THR A 60 -42.19 -17.52 -24.01
C THR A 60 -41.88 -16.03 -23.73
N GLU A 61 -40.83 -15.76 -22.98
CA GLU A 61 -40.42 -14.39 -22.65
C GLU A 61 -39.92 -13.61 -23.90
N VAL A 62 -39.26 -14.26 -24.83
CA VAL A 62 -38.87 -13.67 -26.12
C VAL A 62 -40.07 -13.18 -26.94
N GLN A 63 -41.24 -13.88 -26.89
CA GLN A 63 -42.46 -13.49 -27.57
C GLN A 63 -43.10 -12.20 -27.01
N THR A 64 -42.77 -11.83 -25.78
CA THR A 64 -43.35 -10.66 -25.11
C THR A 64 -42.63 -9.34 -25.45
N ILE A 65 -41.50 -9.41 -26.15
CA ILE A 65 -40.71 -8.20 -26.48
C ILE A 65 -41.36 -7.46 -27.66
N GLN A 66 -41.43 -6.13 -27.55
CA GLN A 66 -41.88 -5.29 -28.65
C GLN A 66 -40.80 -5.18 -29.75
N MET A 67 -40.85 -6.09 -30.72
CA MET A 67 -40.00 -6.16 -31.89
C MET A 67 -40.80 -6.48 -33.15
N THR A 68 -40.15 -6.46 -34.33
CA THR A 68 -40.79 -6.96 -35.56
C THR A 68 -40.95 -8.47 -35.50
N ASP A 69 -42.00 -9.02 -36.13
CA ASP A 69 -42.27 -10.45 -36.14
C ASP A 69 -41.04 -11.28 -36.57
N LYS A 70 -40.29 -10.76 -37.58
CA LYS A 70 -39.07 -11.37 -38.05
C LYS A 70 -37.95 -11.41 -36.99
N ASP A 71 -37.78 -10.32 -36.20
CA ASP A 71 -36.77 -10.27 -35.17
C ASP A 71 -37.11 -11.20 -34.01
N VAL A 72 -38.41 -11.39 -33.71
CA VAL A 72 -38.90 -12.35 -32.70
C VAL A 72 -38.56 -13.77 -33.15
N GLU A 73 -38.86 -14.14 -34.43
CA GLU A 73 -38.52 -15.46 -34.98
C GLU A 73 -37.00 -15.72 -34.90
N ASP A 74 -36.20 -14.76 -35.31
CA ASP A 74 -34.73 -14.88 -35.25
C ASP A 74 -34.21 -15.03 -33.81
N CYS A 75 -34.77 -14.28 -32.84
CA CYS A 75 -34.42 -14.42 -31.41
C CYS A 75 -34.83 -15.81 -30.86
N GLN A 76 -35.98 -16.34 -31.26
CA GLN A 76 -36.43 -17.67 -30.86
C GLN A 76 -35.50 -18.78 -31.39
N VAL A 77 -35.07 -18.65 -32.63
CA VAL A 77 -34.10 -19.60 -33.21
C VAL A 77 -32.81 -19.57 -32.41
N ILE A 78 -32.27 -18.35 -32.17
CA ILE A 78 -31.02 -18.20 -31.37
C ILE A 78 -31.21 -18.77 -29.96
N ALA A 79 -32.32 -18.39 -29.27
CA ALA A 79 -32.61 -18.85 -27.92
C ALA A 79 -32.71 -20.39 -27.85
N SER A 80 -33.33 -21.03 -28.86
CA SER A 80 -33.39 -22.49 -28.97
C SER A 80 -32.01 -23.11 -29.12
N ASP A 81 -31.19 -22.57 -30.05
CA ASP A 81 -29.85 -23.05 -30.34
C ASP A 81 -28.91 -22.98 -29.11
N LEU A 82 -29.13 -22.01 -28.21
CA LEU A 82 -28.30 -21.89 -27.00
C LEU A 82 -28.38 -23.15 -26.09
N PHE A 83 -29.51 -23.83 -26.09
CA PHE A 83 -29.68 -25.08 -25.32
C PHE A 83 -29.05 -26.30 -26.02
N ASP A 84 -28.74 -26.18 -27.30
CA ASP A 84 -28.13 -27.29 -28.08
C ASP A 84 -26.59 -27.17 -28.14
N ILE A 85 -26.00 -26.03 -27.69
CA ILE A 85 -24.53 -25.87 -27.61
C ILE A 85 -23.99 -26.84 -26.55
N GLU A 86 -22.97 -27.60 -26.86
CA GLU A 86 -22.28 -28.46 -25.88
C GLU A 86 -21.67 -27.65 -24.73
N THR A 87 -21.72 -28.19 -23.51
CA THR A 87 -21.12 -27.57 -22.34
C THR A 87 -19.59 -27.56 -22.46
N SER A 88 -19.00 -26.36 -22.46
CA SER A 88 -17.55 -26.21 -22.42
C SER A 88 -17.02 -26.40 -21.00
N ASP A 89 -15.73 -26.69 -20.90
CA ASP A 89 -15.01 -26.63 -19.60
C ASP A 89 -15.23 -25.27 -18.92
N GLU A 90 -15.58 -25.32 -17.64
CA GLU A 90 -15.94 -24.11 -16.88
C GLU A 90 -14.77 -23.12 -16.81
N GLN A 91 -13.57 -23.61 -16.55
CA GLN A 91 -12.40 -22.73 -16.41
C GLN A 91 -12.03 -22.08 -17.74
N TRP A 92 -12.03 -22.86 -18.82
CA TRP A 92 -11.81 -22.33 -20.16
C TRP A 92 -12.86 -21.27 -20.53
N LEU A 93 -14.12 -21.53 -20.18
CA LEU A 93 -15.21 -20.60 -20.47
C LEU A 93 -15.09 -19.30 -19.66
N LEU A 94 -14.69 -19.38 -18.38
CA LEU A 94 -14.43 -18.21 -17.55
C LEU A 94 -13.29 -17.36 -18.13
N GLU A 95 -12.18 -17.95 -18.49
CA GLU A 95 -11.03 -17.23 -19.08
C GLU A 95 -11.41 -16.57 -20.42
N LYS A 96 -12.18 -17.26 -21.26
CA LYS A 96 -12.68 -16.70 -22.52
C LYS A 96 -13.64 -15.54 -22.31
N THR A 97 -14.52 -15.66 -21.33
CA THR A 97 -15.49 -14.62 -21.01
C THR A 97 -14.81 -13.39 -20.41
N GLU A 98 -13.84 -13.59 -19.51
CA GLU A 98 -13.05 -12.50 -18.94
C GLU A 98 -12.33 -11.71 -20.05
N LYS A 99 -11.63 -12.43 -20.93
CA LYS A 99 -10.96 -11.77 -22.07
C LYS A 99 -11.93 -11.02 -22.96
N TRP A 100 -13.09 -11.62 -23.26
CA TRP A 100 -14.13 -10.97 -24.06
C TRP A 100 -14.68 -9.72 -23.37
N CYS A 101 -14.95 -9.76 -22.06
CA CYS A 101 -15.36 -8.59 -21.28
C CYS A 101 -14.30 -7.48 -21.30
N GLN A 102 -13.02 -7.81 -21.16
CA GLN A 102 -11.91 -6.87 -21.27
C GLN A 102 -11.86 -6.20 -22.64
N GLU A 103 -11.96 -6.98 -23.72
CA GLU A 103 -11.96 -6.45 -25.08
C GLU A 103 -13.15 -5.51 -25.32
N LYS A 104 -14.36 -5.88 -24.84
CA LYS A 104 -15.57 -5.06 -24.99
C LYS A 104 -15.52 -3.79 -24.14
N SER A 105 -15.06 -3.91 -22.91
CA SER A 105 -14.89 -2.75 -22.01
C SER A 105 -13.92 -1.73 -22.61
N VAL A 106 -12.76 -2.18 -23.10
CA VAL A 106 -11.79 -1.29 -23.75
C VAL A 106 -12.37 -0.66 -25.02
N TYR A 107 -13.09 -1.43 -25.85
CA TYR A 107 -13.74 -0.91 -27.04
C TYR A 107 -14.74 0.20 -26.69
N ASN A 108 -15.63 -0.05 -25.72
CA ASN A 108 -16.64 0.93 -25.29
C ASN A 108 -15.99 2.19 -24.70
N ALA A 109 -14.94 2.02 -23.87
CA ALA A 109 -14.18 3.14 -23.30
C ALA A 109 -13.51 4.02 -24.38
N VAL A 110 -12.97 3.40 -25.43
CA VAL A 110 -12.41 4.14 -26.58
C VAL A 110 -13.51 4.89 -27.33
N MET A 111 -14.65 4.25 -27.61
CA MET A 111 -15.78 4.91 -28.28
C MET A 111 -16.36 6.06 -27.46
N GLU A 112 -16.50 5.89 -26.15
CA GLU A 112 -16.91 6.96 -25.24
C GLU A 112 -15.88 8.11 -25.23
N SER A 113 -14.59 7.78 -25.20
CA SER A 113 -13.51 8.78 -25.24
C SER A 113 -13.57 9.61 -26.54
N ILE A 114 -13.83 8.98 -27.68
CA ILE A 114 -14.04 9.67 -28.95
C ILE A 114 -15.24 10.60 -28.86
N SER A 115 -16.36 10.13 -28.33
CA SER A 115 -17.59 10.93 -28.18
C SER A 115 -17.39 12.15 -27.25
N ILE A 116 -16.53 12.04 -26.23
CA ILE A 116 -16.13 13.17 -25.37
C ILE A 116 -15.25 14.16 -26.13
N ILE A 117 -14.33 13.67 -26.97
CA ILE A 117 -13.43 14.51 -27.76
C ILE A 117 -14.21 15.28 -28.80
N ASP A 118 -15.17 14.63 -29.45
CA ASP A 118 -16.03 15.20 -30.51
C ASP A 118 -17.11 16.15 -29.96
N GLY A 119 -17.32 16.15 -28.62
CA GLY A 119 -18.34 16.99 -28.00
C GLY A 119 -19.77 16.42 -28.11
N SER A 120 -19.93 15.17 -28.52
CA SER A 120 -21.24 14.46 -28.57
C SER A 120 -21.75 14.09 -27.18
N VAL A 121 -20.86 14.01 -26.19
CA VAL A 121 -21.17 13.74 -24.79
C VAL A 121 -20.58 14.89 -23.96
N ASP A 122 -21.43 15.48 -23.10
CA ASP A 122 -21.03 16.58 -22.22
C ASP A 122 -20.31 16.05 -20.97
N LYS A 123 -19.07 15.57 -21.20
CA LYS A 123 -18.13 15.15 -20.14
C LYS A 123 -16.79 15.87 -20.32
N ASN A 124 -16.11 16.12 -19.19
CA ASN A 124 -14.79 16.77 -19.22
C ASN A 124 -13.74 15.81 -19.82
N LYS A 125 -12.91 16.31 -20.76
CA LYS A 125 -11.82 15.52 -21.37
C LYS A 125 -10.84 14.93 -20.35
N ASN A 126 -10.73 15.53 -19.17
CA ASN A 126 -9.89 15.01 -18.07
C ASN A 126 -10.41 13.68 -17.45
N THR A 127 -11.65 13.25 -17.77
CA THR A 127 -12.19 11.96 -17.32
C THR A 127 -11.76 10.79 -18.20
N ILE A 128 -11.23 11.03 -19.40
CA ILE A 128 -10.82 9.99 -20.35
C ILE A 128 -9.80 9.01 -19.74
N PRO A 129 -8.73 9.45 -19.05
CA PRO A 129 -7.79 8.52 -18.43
C PRO A 129 -8.44 7.57 -17.43
N ASP A 130 -9.41 8.06 -16.64
CA ASP A 130 -10.11 7.22 -15.63
C ASP A 130 -11.04 6.21 -16.30
N ILE A 131 -11.74 6.59 -17.37
CA ILE A 131 -12.57 5.70 -18.18
C ILE A 131 -11.73 4.55 -18.76
N LEU A 132 -10.57 4.86 -19.34
CA LEU A 132 -9.67 3.86 -19.90
C LEU A 132 -9.04 2.98 -18.81
N LYS A 133 -8.67 3.57 -17.67
CA LYS A 133 -8.12 2.83 -16.52
C LYS A 133 -9.14 1.82 -15.96
N GLN A 134 -10.40 2.23 -15.81
CA GLN A 134 -11.48 1.33 -15.38
C GLN A 134 -11.72 0.19 -16.37
N ALA A 135 -11.70 0.48 -17.65
CA ALA A 135 -11.89 -0.54 -18.69
C ALA A 135 -10.77 -1.58 -18.71
N LEU A 136 -9.52 -1.16 -18.45
CA LEU A 136 -8.36 -2.05 -18.35
C LEU A 136 -8.32 -2.86 -17.06
N ALA A 137 -9.04 -2.44 -16.02
CA ALA A 137 -9.07 -3.10 -14.72
C ALA A 137 -10.12 -4.23 -14.62
N VAL A 138 -10.87 -4.51 -15.68
CA VAL A 138 -11.88 -5.59 -15.69
C VAL A 138 -11.22 -6.93 -15.46
N THR A 139 -11.56 -7.58 -14.34
CA THR A 139 -11.09 -8.93 -13.99
C THR A 139 -12.18 -9.69 -13.26
N PHE A 140 -12.23 -11.01 -13.50
CA PHE A 140 -13.15 -11.92 -12.80
C PHE A 140 -12.58 -12.41 -11.47
N LYS A 141 -11.33 -12.09 -11.17
CA LYS A 141 -10.74 -12.32 -9.86
C LYS A 141 -11.33 -11.34 -8.86
N ILE A 142 -12.51 -11.65 -8.38
CA ILE A 142 -13.10 -10.93 -7.24
C ILE A 142 -12.40 -11.49 -6.01
N GLU A 143 -11.49 -10.72 -5.44
CA GLU A 143 -10.98 -10.99 -4.09
C GLU A 143 -12.12 -10.70 -3.10
N LEU A 144 -13.08 -11.61 -3.02
CA LEU A 144 -14.19 -11.56 -2.04
C LEU A 144 -13.71 -11.84 -0.61
N GLY A 145 -12.41 -11.82 -0.40
CA GLY A 145 -11.77 -12.18 0.85
C GLY A 145 -10.99 -13.49 0.71
N HIS A 146 -10.49 -13.96 1.84
CA HIS A 146 -9.67 -15.17 1.93
C HIS A 146 -10.50 -16.25 2.64
N ASP A 147 -10.82 -17.34 1.92
CA ASP A 147 -11.44 -18.51 2.56
C ASP A 147 -10.42 -19.20 3.46
N TYR A 148 -10.78 -19.36 4.73
CA TYR A 148 -9.85 -19.89 5.72
C TYR A 148 -9.47 -21.36 5.45
N ILE A 149 -10.33 -22.16 4.88
CA ILE A 149 -10.09 -23.56 4.61
C ILE A 149 -9.58 -23.78 3.18
N GLU A 150 -10.28 -23.22 2.19
CA GLU A 150 -9.98 -23.45 0.77
C GLU A 150 -8.64 -22.82 0.35
N ASP A 151 -8.27 -21.64 0.92
CA ASP A 151 -7.02 -20.95 0.57
C ASP A 151 -5.84 -21.30 1.50
N ALA A 152 -5.83 -22.49 2.10
CA ALA A 152 -4.79 -22.90 3.04
C ALA A 152 -3.38 -22.88 2.41
N ASP A 153 -3.23 -23.35 1.18
CA ASP A 153 -1.94 -23.39 0.48
C ASP A 153 -1.38 -21.98 0.25
N ALA A 154 -2.22 -21.02 -0.15
CA ALA A 154 -1.82 -19.63 -0.31
C ALA A 154 -1.32 -19.01 1.02
N ARG A 155 -1.94 -19.39 2.18
CA ARG A 155 -1.46 -18.96 3.50
C ARG A 155 -0.11 -19.58 3.85
N PHE A 156 0.10 -20.85 3.55
CA PHE A 156 1.38 -21.53 3.82
C PHE A 156 2.50 -20.94 2.98
N GLU A 157 2.24 -20.61 1.70
CA GLU A 157 3.19 -19.84 0.90
C GLU A 157 3.50 -18.46 1.51
N TYR A 158 2.48 -17.75 2.00
CA TYR A 158 2.67 -16.47 2.68
C TYR A 158 3.53 -16.60 3.94
N TYR A 159 3.37 -17.68 4.73
CA TYR A 159 4.19 -17.90 5.93
C TYR A 159 5.67 -18.12 5.58
N ASN A 160 5.94 -18.77 4.46
CA ASN A 160 7.31 -19.02 4.00
C ASN A 160 7.96 -17.77 3.36
N LYS A 161 7.15 -16.87 2.75
CA LYS A 161 7.64 -15.67 2.04
C LYS A 161 7.57 -14.38 2.87
N LYS A 162 7.03 -14.44 4.09
CA LYS A 162 6.72 -13.26 4.91
C LYS A 162 7.94 -12.36 5.17
N ASP A 163 9.11 -12.93 5.39
CA ASP A 163 10.33 -12.18 5.72
C ASP A 163 11.00 -11.56 4.49
N GLU A 164 10.76 -12.11 3.28
CA GLU A 164 11.32 -11.57 2.03
C GLU A 164 10.67 -10.23 1.60
N LYS A 165 9.46 -9.95 2.07
CA LYS A 165 8.71 -8.73 1.72
C LYS A 165 8.96 -7.55 2.65
N LYS A 166 9.73 -7.72 3.74
CA LYS A 166 10.02 -6.63 4.66
C LYS A 166 11.16 -5.75 4.17
N ILE A 167 11.10 -4.47 4.54
CA ILE A 167 12.17 -3.52 4.29
C ILE A 167 12.98 -3.37 5.59
N PRO A 168 14.23 -3.83 5.61
CA PRO A 168 15.08 -3.73 6.80
C PRO A 168 15.54 -2.29 7.02
N PHE A 169 15.79 -1.94 8.29
CA PHE A 169 16.48 -0.72 8.67
C PHE A 169 17.99 -0.88 8.52
N GLY A 170 18.72 0.22 8.46
CA GLY A 170 20.18 0.25 8.54
C GLY A 170 20.75 -0.05 9.93
N ILE A 171 19.87 -0.23 10.92
CA ILE A 171 20.17 -0.40 12.34
C ILE A 171 19.68 -1.79 12.77
N ASP A 172 20.55 -2.65 13.27
CA ASP A 172 20.24 -4.04 13.63
C ASP A 172 19.22 -4.16 14.76
N LEU A 173 19.26 -3.24 15.73
CA LEU A 173 18.30 -3.23 16.82
C LEU A 173 16.87 -2.98 16.31
N PHE A 174 16.67 -2.11 15.33
CA PHE A 174 15.34 -1.94 14.69
C PHE A 174 14.91 -3.21 13.96
N ASN A 175 15.83 -3.91 13.29
CA ASN A 175 15.51 -5.18 12.62
C ASN A 175 15.13 -6.27 13.62
N LYS A 176 15.79 -6.33 14.80
CA LYS A 176 15.42 -7.26 15.89
C LYS A 176 14.02 -6.97 16.42
N VAL A 177 13.68 -5.70 16.71
CA VAL A 177 12.37 -5.33 17.28
C VAL A 177 11.23 -5.46 16.28
N THR A 178 11.50 -5.30 14.99
CA THR A 178 10.49 -5.44 13.90
C THR A 178 10.49 -6.84 13.26
N ARG A 179 11.36 -7.75 13.70
CA ARG A 179 11.56 -9.07 13.10
C ARG A 179 11.89 -8.99 11.61
N GLY A 180 12.94 -8.23 11.28
CA GLY A 180 13.47 -8.11 9.92
C GLY A 180 13.06 -6.87 9.15
N GLY A 181 12.41 -5.88 9.77
CA GLY A 181 12.05 -4.62 9.12
C GLY A 181 10.55 -4.33 9.07
N ILE A 182 10.15 -3.33 8.31
CA ILE A 182 8.75 -2.93 8.12
C ILE A 182 8.10 -3.69 6.96
N ALA A 183 6.84 -4.07 7.15
CA ALA A 183 6.06 -4.82 6.14
C ALA A 183 5.24 -3.89 5.26
N SER A 184 4.88 -4.33 4.05
CA SER A 184 3.91 -3.63 3.21
C SER A 184 2.54 -3.48 3.90
N LYS A 185 1.71 -2.57 3.43
CA LYS A 185 0.37 -2.25 3.98
C LYS A 185 0.39 -1.72 5.41
N THR A 186 1.50 -1.10 5.84
CA THR A 186 1.66 -0.59 7.22
C THR A 186 1.99 0.89 7.26
N LEU A 187 1.56 1.54 8.35
CA LEU A 187 1.93 2.91 8.71
C LEU A 187 2.91 2.87 9.89
N ASN A 188 4.12 3.42 9.66
CA ASN A 188 5.22 3.43 10.62
C ASN A 188 5.57 4.88 10.97
N VAL A 189 5.77 5.16 12.26
CA VAL A 189 5.87 6.54 12.75
C VAL A 189 7.05 6.69 13.70
N VAL A 190 7.90 7.69 13.43
CA VAL A 190 8.86 8.21 14.41
C VAL A 190 8.29 9.44 15.11
N MET A 191 8.28 9.43 16.44
CA MET A 191 7.92 10.58 17.26
C MET A 191 9.18 11.21 17.84
N ALA A 192 9.35 12.52 17.69
CA ALA A 192 10.44 13.24 18.33
C ALA A 192 10.11 14.72 18.52
N GLY A 193 10.81 15.37 19.44
CA GLY A 193 10.74 16.80 19.63
C GLY A 193 11.21 17.59 18.40
N THR A 194 11.00 18.90 18.45
CA THR A 194 11.56 19.80 17.43
C THR A 194 13.08 19.77 17.51
N ASN A 195 13.75 19.70 16.36
CA ASN A 195 15.22 19.60 16.21
C ASN A 195 15.90 18.36 16.79
N VAL A 196 15.15 17.37 17.28
CA VAL A 196 15.73 16.08 17.76
C VAL A 196 16.19 15.18 16.62
N GLY A 197 15.78 15.44 15.36
CA GLY A 197 16.32 14.70 14.20
C GLY A 197 15.31 13.79 13.47
N LYS A 198 14.01 14.11 13.48
CA LYS A 198 12.99 13.34 12.71
C LYS A 198 13.36 13.15 11.24
N SER A 199 13.57 14.28 10.53
CA SER A 199 13.94 14.24 9.11
C SER A 199 15.33 13.62 8.88
N PHE A 200 16.22 13.73 9.88
CA PHE A 200 17.51 13.04 9.86
C PHE A 200 17.35 11.52 9.86
N PHE A 201 16.53 10.97 10.78
CA PHE A 201 16.23 9.54 10.80
C PHE A 201 15.62 9.09 9.47
N MET A 202 14.65 9.85 8.95
CA MET A 202 13.95 9.52 7.71
C MET A 202 14.89 9.55 6.50
N THR A 203 15.81 10.51 6.42
CA THR A 203 16.78 10.60 5.33
C THR A 203 17.83 9.48 5.39
N ASP A 204 18.32 9.12 6.58
CA ASP A 204 19.21 7.98 6.75
C ASP A 204 18.52 6.67 6.32
N PHE A 205 17.29 6.45 6.76
CA PHE A 205 16.54 5.25 6.38
C PHE A 205 16.23 5.22 4.87
N ALA A 206 15.91 6.37 4.26
CA ALA A 206 15.69 6.47 2.82
C ALA A 206 16.98 6.16 2.04
N SER A 207 18.14 6.66 2.51
CA SER A 207 19.47 6.33 1.96
C SER A 207 19.76 4.83 2.03
N HIS A 208 19.47 4.21 3.18
CA HIS A 208 19.62 2.77 3.36
C HIS A 208 18.74 1.97 2.41
N CYS A 209 17.46 2.36 2.26
CA CYS A 209 16.54 1.72 1.31
C CYS A 209 17.08 1.80 -0.12
N LEU A 210 17.53 2.97 -0.56
CA LEU A 210 18.12 3.17 -1.88
C LEU A 210 19.36 2.30 -2.10
N ALA A 211 20.28 2.27 -1.12
CA ALA A 211 21.48 1.44 -1.17
C ALA A 211 21.14 -0.06 -1.26
N ASN A 212 20.02 -0.49 -0.69
CA ASN A 212 19.51 -1.87 -0.75
C ASN A 212 18.51 -2.11 -1.90
N GLN A 213 18.70 -1.43 -3.02
CA GLN A 213 18.02 -1.67 -4.29
C GLN A 213 16.50 -1.36 -4.27
N LYS A 214 16.01 -0.60 -3.27
CA LYS A 214 14.60 -0.24 -3.16
C LYS A 214 14.29 1.05 -3.91
N ASN A 215 13.13 1.09 -4.53
CA ASN A 215 12.57 2.32 -5.07
C ASN A 215 11.92 3.12 -3.93
N VAL A 216 12.32 4.36 -3.77
CA VAL A 216 11.89 5.23 -2.68
C VAL A 216 11.18 6.45 -3.25
N LEU A 217 9.97 6.72 -2.78
CA LEU A 217 9.34 8.03 -2.94
C LEU A 217 9.38 8.77 -1.61
N TYR A 218 10.00 9.95 -1.60
CA TYR A 218 10.08 10.81 -0.42
C TYR A 218 9.27 12.09 -0.66
N ILE A 219 8.17 12.23 0.05
CA ILE A 219 7.33 13.42 0.03
C ILE A 219 7.73 14.31 1.20
N THR A 220 8.05 15.56 0.90
CA THR A 220 8.36 16.57 1.90
C THR A 220 7.30 17.68 1.88
N LEU A 221 6.93 18.17 3.07
CA LEU A 221 6.06 19.32 3.25
C LEU A 221 6.77 20.42 4.08
N GLU A 222 8.03 20.18 4.50
CA GLU A 222 8.79 21.10 5.36
C GLU A 222 10.07 21.59 4.66
N MET A 223 10.80 20.70 4.00
CA MET A 223 12.10 21.00 3.39
C MET A 223 12.02 20.96 1.87
N SER A 224 12.91 21.68 1.17
CA SER A 224 13.00 21.59 -0.28
C SER A 224 13.59 20.25 -0.74
N GLU A 225 13.32 19.88 -2.00
CA GLU A 225 13.86 18.67 -2.63
C GLU A 225 15.40 18.69 -2.65
N GLU A 226 16.00 19.85 -2.87
CA GLU A 226 17.46 20.04 -2.93
C GLU A 226 18.13 19.84 -1.57
N GLU A 227 17.53 20.36 -0.47
CA GLU A 227 18.08 20.17 0.87
C GLU A 227 17.99 18.69 1.31
N LEU A 228 16.95 17.98 0.92
CA LEU A 228 16.87 16.54 1.14
C LEU A 228 17.91 15.80 0.33
N ALA A 229 18.09 16.13 -0.96
CA ALA A 229 19.12 15.55 -1.81
C ALA A 229 20.51 15.76 -1.23
N ARG A 230 20.81 16.97 -0.73
CA ARG A 230 22.07 17.30 -0.05
C ARG A 230 22.36 16.40 1.15
N ARG A 231 21.32 16.09 1.97
CA ARG A 231 21.46 15.17 3.11
C ARG A 231 21.72 13.73 2.65
N ILE A 232 21.04 13.28 1.60
CA ILE A 232 21.25 11.97 1.00
C ILE A 232 22.68 11.87 0.41
N ASP A 233 23.14 12.92 -0.27
CA ASP A 233 24.50 12.96 -0.81
C ASP A 233 25.55 12.86 0.29
N ALA A 234 25.41 13.61 1.38
CA ALA A 234 26.30 13.52 2.54
C ALA A 234 26.36 12.08 3.08
N ASN A 235 25.21 11.42 3.18
CA ASN A 235 25.09 10.04 3.65
C ASN A 235 25.73 9.05 2.67
N LEU A 236 25.28 9.02 1.43
CA LEU A 236 25.70 8.02 0.44
C LEU A 236 27.16 8.17 0.02
N LEU A 237 27.62 9.41 -0.19
CA LEU A 237 28.98 9.70 -0.66
C LEU A 237 30.01 9.74 0.49
N ASN A 238 29.54 9.67 1.75
CA ASN A 238 30.37 9.75 2.94
C ASN A 238 31.21 11.04 2.99
N ILE A 239 30.56 12.16 2.68
CA ILE A 239 31.12 13.52 2.71
C ILE A 239 30.40 14.29 3.80
N LYS A 240 31.11 15.14 4.54
CA LYS A 240 30.44 15.99 5.53
C LYS A 240 29.53 17.01 4.82
N ILE A 241 28.34 17.21 5.31
CA ILE A 241 27.33 18.06 4.68
C ILE A 241 27.84 19.49 4.48
N ASN A 242 28.64 20.01 5.42
CA ASN A 242 29.24 21.35 5.33
C ASN A 242 30.38 21.44 4.29
N GLU A 243 30.97 20.31 3.88
CA GLU A 243 32.04 20.26 2.90
C GLU A 243 31.50 20.03 1.47
N LEU A 244 30.22 19.68 1.30
CA LEU A 244 29.64 19.38 -0.04
C LEU A 244 29.77 20.57 -1.01
N ASP A 245 29.62 21.79 -0.52
CA ASP A 245 29.71 23.01 -1.34
C ASP A 245 31.16 23.34 -1.78
N GLU A 246 32.15 22.79 -1.07
CA GLU A 246 33.57 22.98 -1.36
C GLU A 246 34.16 21.92 -2.29
N VAL A 247 33.43 20.78 -2.43
CA VAL A 247 33.91 19.67 -3.28
C VAL A 247 33.64 19.99 -4.75
N PRO A 248 34.66 19.88 -5.63
CA PRO A 248 34.47 20.10 -7.06
C PRO A 248 33.34 19.22 -7.63
N THR A 249 32.45 19.81 -8.42
CA THR A 249 31.28 19.11 -9.03
C THR A 249 31.70 17.85 -9.80
N THR A 250 32.87 17.89 -10.49
CA THR A 250 33.39 16.73 -11.22
C THR A 250 33.75 15.56 -10.31
N LEU A 251 34.20 15.83 -9.08
CA LEU A 251 34.49 14.79 -8.09
C LEU A 251 33.20 14.23 -7.49
N LEU A 252 32.20 15.09 -7.22
CA LEU A 252 30.88 14.67 -6.77
C LEU A 252 30.22 13.77 -7.81
N GLN A 253 30.21 14.16 -9.07
CA GLN A 253 29.70 13.36 -10.19
C GLN A 253 30.37 12.01 -10.27
N LYS A 254 31.70 11.96 -10.21
CA LYS A 254 32.47 10.70 -10.24
C LYS A 254 32.08 9.78 -9.07
N LYS A 255 32.03 10.31 -7.84
CA LYS A 255 31.62 9.53 -6.66
C LYS A 255 30.17 9.02 -6.78
N LEU A 256 29.27 9.84 -7.29
CA LEU A 256 27.87 9.45 -7.52
C LEU A 256 27.78 8.35 -8.59
N GLU A 257 28.51 8.47 -9.70
CA GLU A 257 28.58 7.42 -10.73
C GLU A 257 29.13 6.10 -10.19
N GLU A 258 30.20 6.13 -9.38
CA GLU A 258 30.75 4.94 -8.72
C GLU A 258 29.69 4.27 -7.81
N LYS A 259 28.97 5.05 -7.04
CA LYS A 259 27.90 4.54 -6.17
C LYS A 259 26.72 4.01 -6.97
N SER A 260 26.28 4.73 -7.99
CA SER A 260 25.11 4.38 -8.82
C SER A 260 25.29 3.06 -9.59
N ARG A 261 26.52 2.66 -9.91
CA ARG A 261 26.79 1.34 -10.54
C ARG A 261 26.28 0.17 -9.71
N ASN A 262 26.28 0.32 -8.39
CA ASN A 262 25.83 -0.73 -7.46
C ASN A 262 24.39 -0.51 -6.96
N ILE A 263 23.74 0.60 -7.34
CA ILE A 263 22.38 0.96 -6.91
C ILE A 263 21.44 0.83 -8.11
N LYS A 264 20.52 -0.14 -8.07
CA LYS A 264 19.46 -0.31 -9.08
C LYS A 264 18.17 0.38 -8.68
N GLY A 265 17.99 0.66 -7.39
CA GLY A 265 16.86 1.40 -6.86
C GLY A 265 16.86 2.85 -7.34
N LYS A 266 15.71 3.50 -7.25
CA LYS A 266 15.54 4.92 -7.57
C LYS A 266 14.97 5.65 -6.36
N LEU A 267 15.43 6.89 -6.13
CA LEU A 267 14.87 7.79 -5.14
C LEU A 267 14.29 9.01 -5.85
N ILE A 268 13.02 9.27 -5.62
CA ILE A 268 12.32 10.46 -6.13
C ILE A 268 11.88 11.31 -4.93
N PHE A 269 12.24 12.58 -4.93
CA PHE A 269 11.71 13.58 -4.02
C PHE A 269 10.52 14.28 -4.65
N LYS A 270 9.54 14.65 -3.82
CA LYS A 270 8.46 15.53 -4.23
C LYS A 270 8.08 16.46 -3.09
N GLU A 271 8.25 17.74 -3.33
CA GLU A 271 7.82 18.80 -2.42
C GLU A 271 6.35 19.13 -2.62
N PHE A 272 5.61 19.24 -1.52
CA PHE A 272 4.27 19.80 -1.46
C PHE A 272 4.25 21.01 -0.51
N PRO A 273 3.50 22.05 -0.84
CA PRO A 273 3.35 23.17 0.08
C PRO A 273 2.73 22.71 1.40
N THR A 274 3.25 23.23 2.52
CA THR A 274 2.74 22.94 3.86
C THR A 274 1.22 23.11 3.95
N GLY A 275 0.54 22.07 4.45
CA GLY A 275 -0.91 22.06 4.64
C GLY A 275 -1.73 21.87 3.36
N ARG A 276 -1.11 21.49 2.24
CA ARG A 276 -1.79 21.22 0.97
C ARG A 276 -1.63 19.79 0.45
N GLY A 277 -0.58 19.05 0.84
CA GLY A 277 -0.40 17.66 0.45
C GLY A 277 -1.32 16.73 1.26
N SER A 278 -2.18 15.98 0.59
CA SER A 278 -3.10 14.99 1.18
C SER A 278 -2.83 13.59 0.66
N ALA A 279 -3.38 12.56 1.33
CA ALA A 279 -3.27 11.18 0.85
C ALA A 279 -3.83 10.99 -0.57
N ALA A 280 -4.86 11.73 -0.97
CA ALA A 280 -5.39 11.71 -2.33
C ALA A 280 -4.41 12.32 -3.35
N ASP A 281 -3.70 13.41 -2.98
CA ASP A 281 -2.67 13.98 -3.84
C ASP A 281 -1.48 13.02 -3.99
N PHE A 282 -1.12 12.32 -2.91
CA PHE A 282 -0.05 11.32 -2.94
C PHE A 282 -0.44 10.10 -3.78
N ASN A 283 -1.70 9.66 -3.69
CA ASN A 283 -2.23 8.59 -4.55
C ASN A 283 -2.12 8.96 -6.03
N LYS A 284 -2.58 10.17 -6.39
CA LYS A 284 -2.48 10.69 -7.76
C LYS A 284 -1.03 10.77 -8.25
N LEU A 285 -0.11 11.23 -7.38
CA LEU A 285 1.32 11.29 -7.71
C LEU A 285 1.89 9.88 -7.98
N LEU A 286 1.54 8.88 -7.16
CA LEU A 286 1.96 7.50 -7.35
C LEU A 286 1.50 6.95 -8.70
N ASP A 287 0.23 7.17 -9.07
CA ASP A 287 -0.33 6.77 -10.36
C ASP A 287 0.39 7.47 -11.53
N GLU A 288 0.67 8.77 -11.41
CA GLU A 288 1.38 9.53 -12.43
C GLU A 288 2.84 9.06 -12.60
N LEU A 289 3.53 8.72 -11.51
CA LEU A 289 4.90 8.22 -11.55
C LEU A 289 4.95 6.84 -12.21
N GLU A 290 3.99 5.97 -11.90
CA GLU A 290 3.88 4.66 -12.54
C GLU A 290 3.60 4.80 -14.04
N LEU A 291 2.63 5.64 -14.42
CA LEU A 291 2.23 5.85 -15.81
C LEU A 291 3.33 6.52 -16.65
N LYS A 292 3.93 7.63 -16.15
CA LYS A 292 4.84 8.48 -16.93
C LYS A 292 6.29 8.02 -16.89
N LYS A 293 6.72 7.37 -15.78
CA LYS A 293 8.13 7.00 -15.56
C LYS A 293 8.35 5.50 -15.36
N GLY A 294 7.25 4.69 -15.33
CA GLY A 294 7.33 3.28 -14.97
C GLY A 294 7.91 3.07 -13.55
N PHE A 295 7.71 4.07 -12.67
CA PHE A 295 8.26 4.07 -11.34
C PHE A 295 7.20 3.65 -10.33
N LYS A 296 7.45 2.51 -9.67
CA LYS A 296 6.65 2.00 -8.57
C LYS A 296 7.55 1.97 -7.32
N PRO A 297 7.23 2.74 -6.27
CA PRO A 297 8.05 2.72 -5.05
C PRO A 297 7.79 1.46 -4.23
N ASP A 298 8.84 0.98 -3.56
CA ASP A 298 8.75 -0.06 -2.53
C ASP A 298 8.37 0.52 -1.16
N ILE A 299 8.63 1.81 -0.94
CA ILE A 299 8.34 2.55 0.29
C ILE A 299 8.03 4.03 -0.01
N LEU A 300 7.10 4.59 0.75
CA LEU A 300 6.74 5.99 0.74
C LEU A 300 7.13 6.65 2.06
N PHE A 301 7.96 7.69 2.01
CA PHE A 301 8.21 8.60 3.13
C PHE A 301 7.32 9.84 3.02
N VAL A 302 6.75 10.28 4.15
CA VAL A 302 5.95 11.51 4.24
C VAL A 302 6.46 12.36 5.40
N ASP A 303 7.14 13.46 5.13
CA ASP A 303 7.79 14.32 6.12
C ASP A 303 7.03 15.66 6.25
N TYR A 304 6.13 15.86 7.25
CA TYR A 304 5.66 14.94 8.28
C TYR A 304 4.13 15.07 8.47
N ILE A 305 3.51 14.14 9.14
CA ILE A 305 2.04 13.98 9.18
C ILE A 305 1.28 15.21 9.70
N ASN A 306 1.82 15.93 10.68
CA ASN A 306 1.11 17.05 11.32
C ASN A 306 0.88 18.26 10.38
N ILE A 307 1.63 18.34 9.29
CA ILE A 307 1.52 19.40 8.27
C ILE A 307 0.89 18.93 6.96
N CYS A 308 0.42 17.68 6.92
CA CYS A 308 -0.40 17.18 5.82
C CYS A 308 -1.81 17.79 5.83
N ALA A 309 -2.49 17.73 4.70
CA ALA A 309 -3.91 18.01 4.59
C ALA A 309 -4.71 16.69 4.65
N SER A 310 -5.92 16.73 5.20
CA SER A 310 -6.88 15.62 5.05
C SER A 310 -7.58 15.72 3.70
N SER A 311 -7.79 14.56 3.06
CA SER A 311 -8.56 14.43 1.83
C SER A 311 -10.07 14.52 2.07
N THR A 312 -10.53 14.11 3.27
CA THR A 312 -11.95 13.97 3.60
C THR A 312 -12.48 15.09 4.49
N LEU A 313 -11.65 15.60 5.41
CA LEU A 313 -12.05 16.66 6.32
C LEU A 313 -11.75 18.04 5.74
N ALA A 314 -12.78 18.89 5.68
CA ALA A 314 -12.60 20.28 5.28
C ALA A 314 -11.68 21.04 6.26
N SER A 315 -10.98 22.06 5.75
CA SER A 315 -10.03 22.90 6.52
C SER A 315 -10.64 23.52 7.79
N ARG A 316 -11.97 23.69 7.88
CA ARG A 316 -12.66 24.19 9.08
C ARG A 316 -12.51 23.26 10.31
N PHE A 317 -12.24 21.97 10.09
CA PHE A 317 -12.02 20.98 11.17
C PHE A 317 -10.60 20.96 11.71
N LYS A 318 -9.69 21.80 11.19
CA LYS A 318 -8.32 21.97 11.74
C LYS A 318 -8.31 22.45 13.19
N ALA A 319 -9.43 23.01 13.69
CA ALA A 319 -9.57 23.41 15.09
C ALA A 319 -9.57 22.20 16.05
N ASP A 320 -10.15 21.06 15.62
CA ASP A 320 -10.03 19.79 16.34
C ASP A 320 -8.81 19.01 15.78
N LYS A 321 -7.65 19.36 16.30
CA LYS A 321 -6.38 18.79 15.87
C LYS A 321 -6.31 17.28 16.10
N TYR A 322 -6.96 16.77 17.16
CA TYR A 322 -7.04 15.34 17.45
C TYR A 322 -7.72 14.57 16.31
N LEU A 323 -8.94 14.96 15.96
CA LEU A 323 -9.70 14.32 14.89
C LEU A 323 -9.00 14.47 13.54
N TYR A 324 -8.41 15.66 13.31
CA TYR A 324 -7.74 15.95 12.04
C TYR A 324 -6.51 15.06 11.79
N ILE A 325 -5.60 14.94 12.76
CA ILE A 325 -4.40 14.09 12.65
C ILE A 325 -4.78 12.60 12.60
N LYS A 326 -5.78 12.18 13.39
CA LYS A 326 -6.31 10.82 13.32
C LYS A 326 -6.79 10.48 11.91
N THR A 327 -7.57 11.36 11.29
CA THR A 327 -8.10 11.15 9.94
C THR A 327 -6.98 11.07 8.91
N ILE A 328 -5.98 11.96 8.97
CA ILE A 328 -4.81 11.89 8.08
C ILE A 328 -4.08 10.55 8.25
N ALA A 329 -3.91 10.07 9.49
CA ALA A 329 -3.27 8.77 9.73
C ALA A 329 -4.08 7.60 9.13
N GLU A 330 -5.41 7.65 9.25
CA GLU A 330 -6.31 6.64 8.65
C GLU A 330 -6.25 6.70 7.12
N GLU A 331 -6.22 7.89 6.52
CA GLU A 331 -6.07 8.09 5.07
C GLU A 331 -4.72 7.56 4.57
N LEU A 332 -3.60 7.87 5.24
CA LEU A 332 -2.28 7.36 4.88
C LEU A 332 -2.19 5.84 5.03
N ARG A 333 -2.78 5.28 6.09
CA ARG A 333 -2.82 3.83 6.27
C ARG A 333 -3.69 3.16 5.20
N GLY A 334 -4.79 3.77 4.81
CA GLY A 334 -5.61 3.35 3.67
C GLY A 334 -4.81 3.32 2.36
N LEU A 335 -4.04 4.38 2.10
CA LEU A 335 -3.15 4.46 0.94
C LEU A 335 -2.06 3.36 0.95
N ALA A 336 -1.48 3.07 2.13
CA ALA A 336 -0.51 1.99 2.27
C ALA A 336 -1.10 0.62 1.88
N VAL A 337 -2.35 0.36 2.26
CA VAL A 337 -3.08 -0.87 1.92
C VAL A 337 -3.41 -0.92 0.43
N GLU A 338 -3.93 0.19 -0.13
CA GLU A 338 -4.31 0.29 -1.55
C GLU A 338 -3.12 0.07 -2.49
N LYS A 339 -1.96 0.65 -2.17
CA LYS A 339 -0.74 0.55 -2.99
C LYS A 339 0.16 -0.64 -2.66
N ASP A 340 -0.18 -1.43 -1.63
CA ASP A 340 0.63 -2.56 -1.12
C ASP A 340 2.07 -2.16 -0.76
N ILE A 341 2.28 -0.97 -0.17
CA ILE A 341 3.58 -0.47 0.24
C ILE A 341 3.56 -0.01 1.71
N PRO A 342 4.70 -0.05 2.45
CA PRO A 342 4.80 0.62 3.73
C PRO A 342 4.89 2.14 3.55
N ILE A 343 4.25 2.87 4.47
CA ILE A 343 4.42 4.31 4.62
C ILE A 343 5.18 4.57 5.92
N PHE A 344 6.21 5.41 5.84
CA PHE A 344 6.98 5.89 6.97
C PHE A 344 6.79 7.40 7.12
N THR A 345 6.41 7.84 8.31
CA THR A 345 6.20 9.27 8.60
C THR A 345 6.73 9.66 9.97
N ALA A 346 6.75 10.94 10.23
CA ALA A 346 7.14 11.50 11.52
C ALA A 346 5.98 12.25 12.19
N THR A 347 6.04 12.38 13.51
CA THR A 347 5.17 13.27 14.30
C THR A 347 5.97 14.00 15.36
N GLN A 348 5.49 15.16 15.78
CA GLN A 348 6.10 15.90 16.89
C GLN A 348 5.52 15.45 18.24
N THR A 349 6.31 15.60 19.32
CA THR A 349 5.80 15.52 20.68
C THR A 349 4.97 16.75 21.01
N ASN A 350 4.02 16.64 21.95
CA ASN A 350 3.34 17.80 22.53
C ASN A 350 4.30 18.62 23.42
N ARG A 351 3.81 19.77 23.92
CA ARG A 351 4.64 20.65 24.78
C ARG A 351 5.07 20.01 26.10
N GLU A 352 4.25 19.12 26.66
CA GLU A 352 4.53 18.39 27.90
C GLU A 352 5.59 17.31 27.68
N GLY A 353 5.63 16.70 26.49
CA GLY A 353 6.66 15.73 26.12
C GLY A 353 7.98 16.37 25.63
N TYR A 354 8.03 17.68 25.51
CA TYR A 354 9.26 18.40 25.17
C TYR A 354 10.13 18.52 26.43
N GLY A 355 11.23 17.78 26.46
CA GLY A 355 12.09 17.67 27.65
C GLY A 355 11.73 16.54 28.60
N ASP A 356 10.70 15.74 28.30
CA ASP A 356 10.42 14.50 29.03
C ASP A 356 11.46 13.44 28.66
N SER A 357 12.16 12.95 29.69
CA SER A 357 13.18 11.90 29.51
C SER A 357 12.59 10.53 29.18
N ASP A 358 11.26 10.36 29.30
CA ASP A 358 10.57 9.09 29.05
C ASP A 358 9.18 9.27 28.42
N PRO A 359 9.06 9.92 27.23
CA PRO A 359 7.78 10.16 26.58
C PRO A 359 7.03 8.85 26.30
N ASP A 360 5.72 8.91 26.43
CA ASP A 360 4.81 7.80 26.13
C ASP A 360 3.80 8.16 25.02
N LEU A 361 2.77 7.31 24.84
CA LEU A 361 1.73 7.55 23.84
C LEU A 361 0.90 8.81 24.12
N THR A 362 0.90 9.32 25.37
CA THR A 362 0.18 10.54 25.75
C THR A 362 0.92 11.81 25.31
N ASN A 363 2.22 11.71 25.07
CA ASN A 363 3.08 12.79 24.63
C ASN A 363 3.03 13.02 23.11
N THR A 364 2.21 12.25 22.38
CA THR A 364 1.96 12.53 20.96
C THR A 364 1.32 13.89 20.81
N SER A 365 1.93 14.76 20.00
CA SER A 365 1.35 16.05 19.63
C SER A 365 -0.07 15.83 19.13
N GLU A 366 -1.03 16.28 19.92
CA GLU A 366 -2.40 16.49 19.48
C GLU A 366 -3.28 15.27 19.19
N SER A 367 -2.84 13.97 19.36
CA SER A 367 -3.73 12.87 19.02
C SER A 367 -3.37 11.46 19.55
N TRP A 368 -4.27 10.87 20.37
CA TRP A 368 -4.30 9.43 20.64
C TRP A 368 -4.67 8.59 19.40
N GLY A 369 -5.26 9.21 18.38
CA GLY A 369 -5.68 8.54 17.16
C GLY A 369 -4.51 8.05 16.31
N LEU A 370 -3.39 8.78 16.28
CA LEU A 370 -2.21 8.38 15.53
C LEU A 370 -1.59 7.08 16.08
N PRO A 371 -1.31 6.94 17.40
CA PRO A 371 -0.86 5.66 17.95
C PRO A 371 -1.85 4.52 17.75
N ALA A 372 -3.16 4.78 17.77
CA ALA A 372 -4.17 3.75 17.52
C ALA A 372 -4.07 3.20 16.09
N THR A 373 -3.81 4.06 15.11
CA THR A 373 -3.78 3.73 13.68
C THR A 373 -2.43 3.14 13.23
N ALA A 374 -1.29 3.65 13.74
CA ALA A 374 0.04 3.19 13.37
C ALA A 374 0.25 1.68 13.65
N ASP A 375 1.05 1.01 12.83
CA ASP A 375 1.45 -0.40 13.02
C ASP A 375 2.75 -0.52 13.82
N PHE A 376 3.69 0.41 13.62
CA PHE A 376 4.89 0.57 14.42
C PHE A 376 5.09 2.04 14.78
N MET A 377 5.39 2.32 16.04
CA MET A 377 5.66 3.66 16.51
C MET A 377 6.72 3.65 17.59
N PHE A 378 7.70 4.55 17.48
CA PHE A 378 8.74 4.73 18.48
C PHE A 378 9.02 6.22 18.70
N ALA A 379 9.48 6.53 19.92
CA ALA A 379 9.99 7.84 20.27
C ALA A 379 11.51 7.87 20.13
N MET A 380 12.03 8.98 19.63
CA MET A 380 13.45 9.32 19.57
C MET A 380 13.69 10.51 20.45
N MET A 381 14.65 10.39 21.36
CA MET A 381 14.95 11.38 22.42
C MET A 381 16.44 11.65 22.47
N THR A 382 16.78 12.84 22.94
CA THR A 382 18.13 13.24 23.29
C THR A 382 18.12 14.01 24.61
N ASP A 383 19.23 14.02 25.30
CA ASP A 383 19.54 14.85 26.46
C ASP A 383 21.04 15.23 26.39
N ASP A 384 21.48 16.15 27.25
CA ASP A 384 22.85 16.65 27.22
C ASP A 384 23.91 15.53 27.26
N GLN A 385 23.66 14.45 28.03
CA GLN A 385 24.58 13.31 28.12
C GLN A 385 24.60 12.48 26.82
N LEU A 386 23.44 12.27 26.20
CA LEU A 386 23.33 11.56 24.95
C LEU A 386 23.93 12.38 23.78
N GLU A 387 23.81 13.70 23.82
CA GLU A 387 24.44 14.60 22.83
C GLU A 387 25.97 14.53 22.92
N GLU A 388 26.55 14.53 24.12
CA GLU A 388 28.00 14.34 24.31
C GLU A 388 28.48 13.00 23.74
N LEU A 389 27.66 11.95 23.84
CA LEU A 389 27.96 10.62 23.30
C LEU A 389 27.59 10.46 21.82
N SER A 390 26.99 11.48 21.21
CA SER A 390 26.41 11.42 19.85
C SER A 390 25.43 10.23 19.70
N GLN A 391 24.46 10.13 20.61
CA GLN A 391 23.47 9.07 20.66
C GLN A 391 22.05 9.59 20.76
N PHE A 392 21.11 8.83 20.20
CA PHE A 392 19.66 8.96 20.48
C PHE A 392 19.19 7.79 21.30
N ARG A 393 18.32 8.05 22.27
CA ARG A 393 17.57 7.01 22.98
C ARG A 393 16.27 6.75 22.23
N ILE A 394 16.00 5.49 21.93
CA ILE A 394 14.82 5.01 21.26
C ILE A 394 13.93 4.30 22.26
N LYS A 395 12.63 4.60 22.26
CA LYS A 395 11.60 3.91 23.04
C LYS A 395 10.48 3.40 22.12
N GLN A 396 10.22 2.11 22.15
CA GLN A 396 9.08 1.55 21.44
C GLN A 396 7.77 1.98 22.10
N LEU A 397 6.90 2.65 21.37
CA LEU A 397 5.57 3.08 21.80
C LEU A 397 4.49 2.10 21.37
N LYS A 398 4.56 1.62 20.13
CA LYS A 398 3.67 0.59 19.58
C LYS A 398 4.42 -0.34 18.65
N ASN A 399 4.12 -1.63 18.70
CA ASN A 399 4.73 -2.62 17.82
C ASN A 399 3.75 -3.76 17.51
N ARG A 400 3.28 -3.86 16.27
CA ARG A 400 2.47 -4.99 15.79
C ARG A 400 3.31 -6.12 15.19
N TYR A 401 4.61 -5.91 14.99
CA TYR A 401 5.51 -6.94 14.46
C TYR A 401 6.01 -7.90 15.50
N ASN A 402 6.14 -7.43 16.78
CA ASN A 402 6.71 -8.19 17.87
C ASN A 402 6.14 -7.74 19.23
N ARG A 403 6.50 -8.46 20.29
CA ARG A 403 6.20 -8.03 21.67
C ARG A 403 6.93 -6.72 21.97
N LYS A 404 6.20 -5.74 22.50
CA LYS A 404 6.71 -4.41 22.87
C LYS A 404 7.80 -4.47 23.96
N ASP A 405 7.78 -5.52 24.80
CA ASP A 405 8.69 -5.68 25.96
C ASP A 405 10.10 -6.11 25.55
N SER A 406 10.27 -6.67 24.33
CA SER A 406 11.58 -7.03 23.80
C SER A 406 12.30 -5.78 23.32
N ASN A 407 13.39 -5.40 23.99
CA ASN A 407 14.17 -4.17 23.70
C ASN A 407 13.29 -2.91 23.71
N LYS A 408 12.51 -2.71 24.77
CA LYS A 408 11.60 -1.56 24.91
C LYS A 408 12.31 -0.22 24.73
N ARG A 409 13.55 -0.13 25.21
CA ARG A 409 14.45 1.03 25.06
C ARG A 409 15.81 0.55 24.57
N PHE A 410 16.45 1.34 23.71
CA PHE A 410 17.80 1.12 23.24
C PHE A 410 18.40 2.44 22.73
N CYS A 411 19.72 2.50 22.56
CA CYS A 411 20.39 3.65 22.02
C CYS A 411 20.89 3.34 20.60
N ILE A 412 20.95 4.39 19.76
CA ILE A 412 21.57 4.37 18.44
C ILE A 412 22.55 5.54 18.35
N GLY A 413 23.66 5.33 17.68
CA GLY A 413 24.63 6.39 17.43
C GLY A 413 24.29 7.23 16.20
N TYR A 414 24.80 8.46 16.16
CA TYR A 414 24.64 9.32 15.00
C TYR A 414 25.92 10.09 14.64
N ASP A 415 26.08 10.33 13.33
CA ASP A 415 27.04 11.27 12.77
C ASP A 415 26.25 12.34 11.98
N LEU A 416 25.99 13.49 12.63
CA LEU A 416 25.26 14.60 12.04
C LEU A 416 25.99 15.18 10.82
N MET A 417 27.31 15.17 10.83
CA MET A 417 28.10 15.74 9.72
C MET A 417 27.94 14.92 8.46
N LYS A 418 27.79 13.61 8.57
CA LYS A 418 27.61 12.68 7.44
C LYS A 418 26.20 12.19 7.28
N MET A 419 25.27 12.72 8.05
CA MET A 419 23.86 12.35 8.01
C MET A 419 23.61 10.84 8.16
N ARG A 420 24.30 10.18 9.12
CA ARG A 420 24.28 8.74 9.33
C ARG A 420 23.88 8.33 10.73
N LEU A 421 23.14 7.23 10.79
CA LEU A 421 22.86 6.49 12.02
C LEU A 421 23.62 5.16 12.01
N PHE A 422 23.97 4.66 13.21
CA PHE A 422 24.68 3.40 13.35
C PHE A 422 24.35 2.71 14.69
N ASP A 423 24.56 1.40 14.73
CA ASP A 423 24.43 0.62 15.97
C ASP A 423 25.51 1.00 16.97
N VAL A 424 25.15 1.04 18.25
CA VAL A 424 26.06 1.30 19.36
C VAL A 424 26.34 -0.01 20.11
N ASP A 425 27.59 -0.28 20.44
CA ASP A 425 27.96 -1.43 21.25
C ASP A 425 27.45 -1.29 22.67
N ASP A 426 26.96 -2.38 23.28
CA ASP A 426 26.40 -2.43 24.65
C ASP A 426 27.35 -1.83 25.71
N SER A 427 28.65 -1.81 25.47
CA SER A 427 29.67 -1.21 26.33
C SER A 427 29.66 0.33 26.36
N ASN A 428 29.06 0.98 25.36
CA ASN A 428 29.02 2.43 25.20
C ASN A 428 27.62 3.01 25.39
N VAL A 429 26.68 2.22 25.89
CA VAL A 429 25.32 2.70 26.20
C VAL A 429 25.39 3.53 27.46
N GLY A 430 25.13 4.84 27.35
CA GLY A 430 24.98 5.71 28.52
C GLY A 430 23.98 5.08 29.52
N SER A 431 24.38 5.00 30.79
CA SER A 431 23.63 4.31 31.83
C SER A 431 22.16 4.77 31.81
N VAL A 432 21.28 3.85 31.40
CA VAL A 432 19.83 4.06 31.53
C VAL A 432 19.54 4.03 33.02
N SER A 433 19.41 5.22 33.64
CA SER A 433 18.90 5.31 35.01
C SER A 433 17.47 4.77 35.00
N THR A 434 17.32 3.49 35.30
CA THR A 434 16.04 2.88 35.64
C THR A 434 15.65 3.40 36.99
N GLY A 435 14.79 4.39 37.05
CA GLY A 435 14.08 4.78 38.25
C GLY A 435 13.08 3.67 38.64
N GLU A 436 13.58 2.57 39.17
CA GLU A 436 12.82 1.59 39.93
C GLU A 436 13.71 1.15 41.10
N GLU A 437 13.31 1.55 42.31
CA GLU A 437 13.90 1.10 43.54
C GLU A 437 13.62 -0.41 43.72
N GLY A 438 14.69 -1.15 44.00
CA GLY A 438 14.69 -2.35 44.80
C GLY A 438 14.47 -3.67 44.11
N GLU A 439 15.60 -4.32 43.75
CA GLU A 439 15.90 -5.71 44.15
C GLU A 439 17.34 -6.01 43.74
N THR A 440 18.12 -6.43 44.76
CA THR A 440 19.52 -6.83 44.64
C THR A 440 19.67 -8.10 43.83
N PRO A 441 20.63 -8.21 42.89
CA PRO A 441 20.86 -9.45 42.16
C PRO A 441 21.72 -10.41 42.99
N SER A 442 21.19 -11.60 43.28
CA SER A 442 21.96 -12.76 43.71
C SER A 442 22.72 -13.37 42.54
N ASN A 443 23.99 -13.66 42.80
CA ASN A 443 24.97 -14.29 41.92
C ASN A 443 24.50 -15.60 41.25
N GLY A 444 24.92 -15.77 40.01
CA GLY A 444 25.42 -17.06 39.49
C GLY A 444 24.51 -17.84 38.56
N SER A 445 24.85 -17.85 37.32
CA SER A 445 25.25 -19.04 36.56
C SER A 445 24.94 -18.89 35.07
N SER A 446 25.93 -19.22 34.27
CA SER A 446 25.92 -19.36 32.82
C SER A 446 24.79 -20.28 32.34
N PHE A 447 23.85 -19.75 31.53
CA PHE A 447 22.91 -20.57 30.79
C PHE A 447 23.27 -20.60 29.31
N LEU A 448 23.88 -21.73 28.92
CA LEU A 448 23.89 -22.19 27.53
C LEU A 448 22.45 -22.33 27.03
N GLN A 449 22.09 -21.55 26.01
CA GLN A 449 20.79 -21.69 25.32
C GLN A 449 20.75 -23.03 24.58
N LYS A 450 20.05 -24.01 25.15
CA LYS A 450 19.55 -25.17 24.40
C LYS A 450 18.47 -24.69 23.41
N LYS A 451 18.71 -24.87 22.12
CA LYS A 451 17.65 -24.84 21.10
C LYS A 451 16.51 -25.76 21.52
N LYS A 452 15.34 -25.23 21.85
CA LYS A 452 14.11 -26.01 21.95
C LYS A 452 13.72 -26.49 20.56
N THR A 453 13.93 -27.75 20.28
CA THR A 453 13.24 -28.48 19.23
C THR A 453 11.78 -28.57 19.61
N LEU A 454 10.90 -28.05 18.78
CA LEU A 454 9.45 -28.25 18.91
C LEU A 454 9.14 -29.72 18.64
N ASP A 455 8.57 -30.38 19.63
CA ASP A 455 8.11 -31.76 19.54
C ASP A 455 6.69 -31.79 18.97
N PHE A 456 6.53 -32.39 17.80
CA PHE A 456 5.26 -32.57 17.08
C PHE A 456 4.66 -33.97 17.25
N SER A 457 5.16 -34.80 18.17
CA SER A 457 4.73 -36.19 18.34
C SER A 457 3.27 -36.38 18.78
N GLY A 458 2.53 -35.32 19.02
CA GLY A 458 1.12 -35.36 19.42
C GLY A 458 0.09 -35.09 18.34
N ILE A 459 0.50 -34.91 17.08
CA ILE A 459 -0.42 -34.65 15.97
C ILE A 459 -0.56 -35.95 15.17
N SER A 460 -1.62 -36.71 15.39
CA SER A 460 -2.04 -37.81 14.51
C SER A 460 -2.81 -37.23 13.31
N VAL A 461 -2.38 -37.59 12.12
CA VAL A 461 -3.01 -37.25 10.83
C VAL A 461 -4.31 -38.03 10.68
#